data_897d664c570f0ea33e9daf5978e663ed
#
_entry.id   897d664c570f0ea33e9daf5978e663ed
#
_cell.length_a   1.000
_cell.length_b   1.000
_cell.length_c   1.000
_cell.angle_alpha   90.00
_cell.angle_beta   90.00
_cell.angle_gamma   90.00
#
_symmetry.space_group_name_H-M   'P 1'
#
loop_
_entity.id
_entity.type
_entity.pdbx_description
1 polymer ?
#
loop_
_entity_poly.entity_id
_entity_poly.type
_entity_poly.pdbx_seq_one_letter_code
_entity_poly.pdbx_strand_id
1 'polypeptide(L)'
;MKKIRVLLIEDNRLLRDGTTAMLNEQKDIRAVSAAGNRSALGRAKELVPDVVLLDLGLKSHSSLKVLESIKKQYPKTEVIVMDLIPAHSDVVEFVKAGVSGFISKDATLDDFLHTIRSVVKGVKVLPQTMADSLFSQIVERAIQGGTIDRVIAAIKLTKREQEVIYLLAEGKSITGVSTTLKVTVFTVKSHIRNIVDKLALHTRLELASFALTKGSVKNASIHDRVGRD
;
A
#
# COMPACT_ATOMS: atom_id res chain seq x y z
N MET A 1 12.44 20.73 -15.80
CA MET A 1 12.26 19.64 -14.80
C MET A 1 11.44 18.53 -15.42
N LYS A 2 11.77 17.26 -15.14
CA LYS A 2 10.98 16.11 -15.62
C LYS A 2 9.65 16.10 -14.86
N LYS A 3 8.52 16.08 -15.60
CA LYS A 3 7.19 16.02 -14.99
C LYS A 3 6.90 14.63 -14.47
N ILE A 4 6.20 14.53 -13.34
CA ILE A 4 5.62 13.29 -12.80
C ILE A 4 4.52 12.83 -13.76
N ARG A 5 4.64 11.64 -14.32
CA ARG A 5 3.64 11.06 -15.24
C ARG A 5 2.61 10.31 -14.43
N VAL A 6 1.37 10.75 -14.48
CA VAL A 6 0.25 10.21 -13.72
C VAL A 6 -0.76 9.58 -14.66
N LEU A 7 -1.14 8.33 -14.41
CA LEU A 7 -2.28 7.67 -15.05
C LEU A 7 -3.42 7.58 -14.04
N LEU A 8 -4.53 8.25 -14.33
CA LEU A 8 -5.76 8.17 -13.54
C LEU A 8 -6.68 7.09 -14.10
N ILE A 9 -7.11 6.14 -13.27
CA ILE A 9 -8.08 5.09 -13.62
C ILE A 9 -9.35 5.35 -12.80
N GLU A 10 -10.39 5.85 -13.47
CA GLU A 10 -11.64 6.33 -12.89
C GLU A 10 -12.79 6.11 -13.86
N ASP A 11 -13.86 5.42 -13.45
CA ASP A 11 -15.02 5.12 -14.29
C ASP A 11 -15.98 6.31 -14.44
N ASN A 12 -16.10 7.13 -13.40
CA ASN A 12 -16.95 8.32 -13.43
C ASN A 12 -16.32 9.37 -14.34
N ARG A 13 -17.00 9.69 -15.45
CA ARG A 13 -16.47 10.63 -16.45
C ARG A 13 -16.21 12.02 -15.88
N LEU A 14 -17.12 12.55 -15.07
CA LEU A 14 -16.97 13.89 -14.52
C LEU A 14 -15.75 13.96 -13.55
N LEU A 15 -15.62 13.00 -12.66
CA LEU A 15 -14.49 12.91 -11.74
C LEU A 15 -13.18 12.71 -12.51
N ARG A 16 -13.17 11.82 -13.50
CA ARG A 16 -12.02 11.54 -14.34
C ARG A 16 -11.54 12.79 -15.09
N ASP A 17 -12.44 13.47 -15.79
CA ASP A 17 -12.11 14.63 -16.59
C ASP A 17 -11.68 15.81 -15.69
N GLY A 18 -12.41 16.07 -14.58
CA GLY A 18 -12.09 17.10 -13.60
C GLY A 18 -10.77 16.89 -12.90
N THR A 19 -10.52 15.68 -12.39
CA THR A 19 -9.26 15.35 -11.71
C THR A 19 -8.07 15.41 -12.69
N THR A 20 -8.26 14.95 -13.93
CA THR A 20 -7.21 15.05 -14.95
C THR A 20 -6.86 16.50 -15.27
N ALA A 21 -7.86 17.38 -15.40
CA ALA A 21 -7.66 18.80 -15.64
C ALA A 21 -6.90 19.46 -14.47
N MET A 22 -7.38 19.24 -13.23
CA MET A 22 -6.77 19.74 -12.00
C MET A 22 -5.29 19.33 -11.85
N LEU A 23 -4.96 18.06 -12.15
CA LEU A 23 -3.59 17.58 -12.13
C LEU A 23 -2.72 18.23 -13.20
N ASN A 24 -3.25 18.47 -14.40
CA ASN A 24 -2.52 19.11 -15.48
C ASN A 24 -2.30 20.61 -15.29
N GLU A 25 -3.02 21.27 -14.38
CA GLU A 25 -2.71 22.65 -13.93
C GLU A 25 -1.40 22.72 -13.13
N GLN A 26 -0.95 21.59 -12.55
CA GLN A 26 0.30 21.54 -11.81
C GLN A 26 1.51 21.58 -12.77
N LYS A 27 2.48 22.44 -12.47
CA LYS A 27 3.69 22.63 -13.32
C LYS A 27 4.55 21.37 -13.40
N ASP A 28 4.53 20.56 -12.35
CA ASP A 28 5.37 19.37 -12.15
C ASP A 28 4.66 18.04 -12.47
N ILE A 29 3.39 18.06 -12.89
CA ILE A 29 2.60 16.86 -13.19
C ILE A 29 2.16 16.86 -14.67
N ARG A 30 2.09 15.66 -15.25
CA ARG A 30 1.43 15.37 -16.52
C ARG A 30 0.50 14.18 -16.32
N ALA A 31 -0.81 14.41 -16.37
CA ALA A 31 -1.82 13.39 -16.16
C ALA A 31 -2.50 13.00 -17.48
N VAL A 32 -2.74 11.70 -17.63
CA VAL A 32 -3.69 11.13 -18.60
C VAL A 32 -4.65 10.21 -17.86
N SER A 33 -5.81 9.95 -18.45
CA SER A 33 -6.82 9.14 -17.78
C SER A 33 -7.33 7.98 -18.62
N ALA A 34 -7.93 6.99 -17.95
CA ALA A 34 -8.55 5.83 -18.53
C ALA A 34 -9.84 5.47 -17.78
N ALA A 35 -10.84 4.99 -18.51
CA ALA A 35 -12.10 4.50 -17.97
C ALA A 35 -12.04 2.97 -17.85
N GLY A 36 -11.44 2.45 -16.78
CA GLY A 36 -11.35 1.02 -16.50
C GLY A 36 -10.12 0.30 -17.08
N ASN A 37 -10.01 -1.00 -16.76
CA ASN A 37 -8.79 -1.80 -16.89
C ASN A 37 -8.24 -1.91 -18.33
N ARG A 38 -9.11 -2.20 -19.32
CA ARG A 38 -8.64 -2.43 -20.70
C ARG A 38 -7.98 -1.19 -21.30
N SER A 39 -8.58 -0.01 -21.11
CA SER A 39 -8.01 1.26 -21.54
C SER A 39 -6.80 1.68 -20.72
N ALA A 40 -6.78 1.32 -19.42
CA ALA A 40 -5.69 1.62 -18.51
C ALA A 40 -4.37 0.97 -18.92
N LEU A 41 -4.37 -0.32 -19.28
CA LEU A 41 -3.16 -1.03 -19.70
C LEU A 41 -2.60 -0.47 -21.02
N GLY A 42 -3.45 -0.09 -21.97
CA GLY A 42 -3.03 0.59 -23.20
C GLY A 42 -2.38 1.95 -22.91
N ARG A 43 -3.01 2.77 -22.06
CA ARG A 43 -2.47 4.06 -21.64
C ARG A 43 -1.19 3.94 -20.81
N ALA A 44 -1.09 2.92 -19.95
CA ALA A 44 0.12 2.64 -19.19
C ALA A 44 1.30 2.32 -20.10
N LYS A 45 1.07 1.57 -21.19
CA LYS A 45 2.11 1.26 -22.19
C LYS A 45 2.62 2.51 -22.89
N GLU A 46 1.73 3.43 -23.26
CA GLU A 46 2.08 4.68 -23.95
C GLU A 46 2.78 5.68 -23.03
N LEU A 47 2.26 5.84 -21.80
CA LEU A 47 2.74 6.86 -20.85
C LEU A 47 3.97 6.41 -20.08
N VAL A 48 4.09 5.11 -19.76
CA VAL A 48 5.04 4.56 -18.77
C VAL A 48 4.95 5.38 -17.47
N PRO A 49 3.82 5.30 -16.75
CA PRO A 49 3.54 6.21 -15.65
C PRO A 49 4.50 6.01 -14.47
N ASP A 50 4.85 7.12 -13.82
CA ASP A 50 5.56 7.10 -12.54
C ASP A 50 4.58 6.73 -11.40
N VAL A 51 3.31 7.21 -11.53
CA VAL A 51 2.22 6.93 -10.57
C VAL A 51 0.95 6.57 -11.30
N VAL A 52 0.23 5.58 -10.78
CA VAL A 52 -1.17 5.28 -11.11
C VAL A 52 -2.06 5.69 -9.95
N LEU A 53 -3.06 6.50 -10.22
CA LEU A 53 -4.18 6.80 -9.32
C LEU A 53 -5.31 5.85 -9.68
N LEU A 54 -5.73 5.03 -8.74
CA LEU A 54 -6.70 3.96 -8.96
C LEU A 54 -7.93 4.16 -8.09
N ASP A 55 -9.07 4.39 -8.72
CA ASP A 55 -10.34 4.42 -8.00
C ASP A 55 -10.71 3.04 -7.44
N LEU A 56 -11.17 3.01 -6.20
CA LEU A 56 -11.62 1.79 -5.51
C LEU A 56 -12.95 1.29 -6.07
N GLY A 57 -13.81 2.18 -6.54
CA GLY A 57 -15.18 1.93 -6.97
C GLY A 57 -15.35 1.51 -8.42
N LEU A 58 -14.33 0.95 -9.09
CA LEU A 58 -14.44 0.55 -10.49
C LEU A 58 -15.57 -0.45 -10.74
N LYS A 59 -16.54 -0.08 -11.58
CA LYS A 59 -17.77 -0.86 -11.84
C LYS A 59 -17.50 -2.19 -12.56
N SER A 60 -16.49 -2.22 -13.41
CA SER A 60 -16.27 -3.35 -14.33
C SER A 60 -15.24 -4.37 -13.86
N HIS A 61 -14.39 -4.03 -12.89
CA HIS A 61 -13.28 -4.88 -12.43
C HIS A 61 -12.93 -4.58 -10.97
N SER A 62 -12.47 -5.60 -10.26
CA SER A 62 -11.88 -5.39 -8.94
C SER A 62 -10.62 -4.53 -9.06
N SER A 63 -10.60 -3.40 -8.36
CA SER A 63 -9.44 -2.49 -8.32
C SER A 63 -8.17 -3.20 -7.84
N LEU A 64 -8.32 -4.22 -6.98
CA LEU A 64 -7.21 -5.09 -6.55
C LEU A 64 -6.58 -5.83 -7.76
N LYS A 65 -7.37 -6.42 -8.65
CA LYS A 65 -6.87 -7.09 -9.86
C LYS A 65 -6.18 -6.13 -10.82
N VAL A 66 -6.67 -4.88 -10.90
CA VAL A 66 -6.02 -3.83 -11.68
C VAL A 66 -4.66 -3.48 -11.11
N LEU A 67 -4.58 -3.29 -9.79
CA LEU A 67 -3.31 -3.06 -9.07
C LEU A 67 -2.31 -4.20 -9.33
N GLU A 68 -2.71 -5.46 -9.14
CA GLU A 68 -1.86 -6.64 -9.39
C GLU A 68 -1.34 -6.69 -10.82
N SER A 69 -2.22 -6.40 -11.81
CA SER A 69 -1.86 -6.37 -13.22
C SER A 69 -0.84 -5.28 -13.54
N ILE A 70 -1.00 -4.09 -12.96
CA ILE A 70 -0.06 -2.98 -13.13
C ILE A 70 1.27 -3.31 -12.46
N LYS A 71 1.27 -3.80 -11.23
CA LYS A 71 2.51 -4.15 -10.53
C LYS A 71 3.28 -5.27 -11.21
N LYS A 72 2.57 -6.23 -11.83
CA LYS A 72 3.18 -7.31 -12.62
C LYS A 72 3.86 -6.81 -13.89
N GLN A 73 3.22 -5.89 -14.63
CA GLN A 73 3.72 -5.39 -15.90
C GLN A 73 4.68 -4.20 -15.74
N TYR A 74 4.43 -3.36 -14.74
CA TYR A 74 5.17 -2.14 -14.45
C TYR A 74 5.62 -2.09 -12.98
N PRO A 75 6.57 -2.93 -12.55
CA PRO A 75 6.93 -3.08 -11.13
C PRO A 75 7.49 -1.80 -10.49
N LYS A 76 8.01 -0.88 -11.30
CA LYS A 76 8.54 0.41 -10.84
C LYS A 76 7.47 1.50 -10.72
N THR A 77 6.28 1.28 -11.30
CA THR A 77 5.18 2.24 -11.21
C THR A 77 4.58 2.19 -9.81
N GLU A 78 4.48 3.33 -9.18
CA GLU A 78 3.83 3.45 -7.88
C GLU A 78 2.31 3.49 -8.07
N VAL A 79 1.55 2.90 -7.15
CA VAL A 79 0.07 2.88 -7.23
C VAL A 79 -0.51 3.48 -5.96
N ILE A 80 -1.39 4.45 -6.14
CA ILE A 80 -2.17 5.10 -5.08
C ILE A 80 -3.63 4.73 -5.30
N VAL A 81 -4.27 4.19 -4.27
CA VAL A 81 -5.71 3.91 -4.27
C VAL A 81 -6.46 5.11 -3.72
N MET A 82 -7.50 5.51 -4.43
CA MET A 82 -8.36 6.66 -4.08
C MET A 82 -9.73 6.21 -3.61
N ASP A 83 -10.48 7.14 -3.03
CA ASP A 83 -11.89 7.00 -2.62
C ASP A 83 -12.13 5.91 -1.57
N LEU A 84 -11.13 5.64 -0.75
CA LEU A 84 -11.22 4.63 0.27
C LEU A 84 -12.14 5.08 1.41
N ILE A 85 -13.27 4.40 1.57
CA ILE A 85 -13.99 4.35 2.83
C ILE A 85 -13.35 3.19 3.61
N PRO A 86 -12.80 3.40 4.80
CA PRO A 86 -12.07 2.36 5.52
C PRO A 86 -12.99 1.20 5.95
N ALA A 87 -13.27 0.26 5.06
CA ALA A 87 -13.71 -1.07 5.44
C ALA A 87 -12.44 -1.91 5.64
N HIS A 88 -12.26 -2.39 6.85
CA HIS A 88 -10.98 -2.90 7.38
C HIS A 88 -10.32 -4.03 6.59
N SER A 89 -11.09 -4.85 5.83
CA SER A 89 -10.56 -6.01 5.10
C SER A 89 -9.80 -5.66 3.83
N ASP A 90 -10.22 -4.62 3.11
CA ASP A 90 -9.72 -4.35 1.77
C ASP A 90 -8.31 -3.74 1.77
N VAL A 91 -7.98 -2.93 2.78
CA VAL A 91 -6.68 -2.25 2.89
C VAL A 91 -5.52 -3.25 2.97
N VAL A 92 -5.69 -4.34 3.73
CA VAL A 92 -4.66 -5.38 3.89
C VAL A 92 -4.32 -6.04 2.55
N GLU A 93 -5.35 -6.34 1.74
CA GLU A 93 -5.13 -6.96 0.42
C GLU A 93 -4.42 -6.00 -0.55
N PHE A 94 -4.76 -4.71 -0.55
CA PHE A 94 -4.05 -3.70 -1.33
C PHE A 94 -2.59 -3.52 -0.88
N VAL A 95 -2.33 -3.55 0.43
CA VAL A 95 -0.96 -3.49 0.97
C VAL A 95 -0.16 -4.72 0.53
N LYS A 96 -0.72 -5.92 0.60
CA LYS A 96 -0.10 -7.15 0.11
C LYS A 96 0.18 -7.10 -1.40
N ALA A 97 -0.75 -6.55 -2.18
CA ALA A 97 -0.58 -6.36 -3.62
C ALA A 97 0.44 -5.28 -4.00
N GLY A 98 0.98 -4.56 -3.01
CA GLY A 98 2.07 -3.61 -3.23
C GLY A 98 1.63 -2.18 -3.53
N VAL A 99 0.47 -1.74 -3.03
CA VAL A 99 0.06 -0.34 -3.07
C VAL A 99 1.12 0.57 -2.44
N SER A 100 1.22 1.78 -2.94
CA SER A 100 2.22 2.76 -2.49
C SER A 100 1.63 3.87 -1.63
N GLY A 101 0.33 4.09 -1.76
CA GLY A 101 -0.38 5.07 -0.95
C GLY A 101 -1.89 4.95 -1.07
N PHE A 102 -2.57 5.63 -0.16
CA PHE A 102 -4.01 5.74 -0.15
C PHE A 102 -4.41 7.20 -0.01
N ILE A 103 -5.48 7.59 -0.68
CA ILE A 103 -6.12 8.89 -0.56
C ILE A 103 -7.56 8.64 -0.12
N SER A 104 -7.95 9.24 1.02
CA SER A 104 -9.31 9.13 1.53
C SER A 104 -10.27 10.00 0.71
N LYS A 105 -11.57 9.67 0.77
CA LYS A 105 -12.61 10.39 0.05
C LYS A 105 -12.75 11.87 0.45
N ASP A 106 -12.37 12.20 1.67
CA ASP A 106 -12.40 13.53 2.28
C ASP A 106 -11.06 14.28 2.20
N ALA A 107 -10.09 13.73 1.43
CA ALA A 107 -8.78 14.37 1.28
C ALA A 107 -8.89 15.73 0.59
N THR A 108 -8.13 16.70 1.08
CA THR A 108 -7.99 18.00 0.43
C THR A 108 -7.14 17.89 -0.85
N LEU A 109 -7.19 18.92 -1.70
CA LEU A 109 -6.31 18.98 -2.87
C LEU A 109 -4.83 18.93 -2.48
N ASP A 110 -4.45 19.59 -1.39
CA ASP A 110 -3.07 19.61 -0.90
C ASP A 110 -2.63 18.20 -0.44
N ASP A 111 -3.48 17.47 0.26
CA ASP A 111 -3.22 16.07 0.65
C ASP A 111 -3.04 15.19 -0.58
N PHE A 112 -3.88 15.38 -1.60
CA PHE A 112 -3.85 14.66 -2.85
C PHE A 112 -2.51 14.87 -3.59
N LEU A 113 -2.12 16.11 -3.79
CA LEU A 113 -0.87 16.47 -4.44
C LEU A 113 0.36 16.06 -3.61
N HIS A 114 0.27 16.23 -2.28
CA HIS A 114 1.32 15.80 -1.35
C HIS A 114 1.56 14.29 -1.44
N THR A 115 0.48 13.50 -1.47
CA THR A 115 0.56 12.03 -1.58
C THR A 115 1.24 11.61 -2.87
N ILE A 116 0.85 12.19 -4.03
CA ILE A 116 1.49 11.90 -5.32
C ILE A 116 3.00 12.19 -5.28
N ARG A 117 3.37 13.39 -4.80
CA ARG A 117 4.77 13.82 -4.74
C ARG A 117 5.61 13.00 -3.77
N SER A 118 5.01 12.56 -2.67
CA SER A 118 5.67 11.73 -1.65
C SER A 118 5.93 10.31 -2.15
N VAL A 119 4.94 9.72 -2.81
CA VAL A 119 5.03 8.35 -3.34
C VAL A 119 6.09 8.23 -4.43
N VAL A 120 6.23 9.23 -5.31
CA VAL A 120 7.30 9.27 -6.33
C VAL A 120 8.71 9.30 -5.70
N LYS A 121 8.83 9.85 -4.49
CA LYS A 121 10.09 9.84 -3.71
C LYS A 121 10.31 8.54 -2.95
N GLY A 122 9.44 7.54 -3.13
CA GLY A 122 9.51 6.25 -2.44
C GLY A 122 8.89 6.23 -1.05
N VAL A 123 8.23 7.31 -0.62
CA VAL A 123 7.54 7.37 0.68
C VAL A 123 6.18 6.67 0.56
N LYS A 124 5.90 5.70 1.42
CA LYS A 124 4.57 5.09 1.52
C LYS A 124 3.65 6.01 2.32
N VAL A 125 2.48 6.31 1.75
CA VAL A 125 1.50 7.23 2.36
C VAL A 125 0.25 6.48 2.76
N LEU A 126 -0.06 6.49 4.06
CA LEU A 126 -1.26 5.89 4.62
C LEU A 126 -2.02 6.97 5.41
N PRO A 127 -3.32 7.19 5.14
CA PRO A 127 -4.13 8.08 5.95
C PRO A 127 -4.12 7.65 7.42
N GLN A 128 -4.13 8.64 8.33
CA GLN A 128 -3.99 8.39 9.77
C GLN A 128 -5.06 7.44 10.32
N THR A 129 -6.31 7.64 9.89
CA THR A 129 -7.46 6.81 10.28
C THR A 129 -7.28 5.34 9.89
N MET A 130 -6.55 5.08 8.81
CA MET A 130 -6.22 3.75 8.35
C MET A 130 -5.04 3.13 9.07
N ALA A 131 -4.03 3.91 9.40
CA ALA A 131 -2.89 3.43 10.18
C ALA A 131 -3.37 2.88 11.53
N ASP A 132 -4.25 3.61 12.21
CA ASP A 132 -4.84 3.20 13.49
C ASP A 132 -5.65 1.90 13.35
N SER A 133 -6.43 1.76 12.29
CA SER A 133 -7.26 0.58 12.02
C SER A 133 -6.44 -0.65 11.62
N LEU A 134 -5.49 -0.51 10.70
CA LEU A 134 -4.58 -1.61 10.33
C LEU A 134 -3.77 -2.10 11.52
N PHE A 135 -3.32 -1.17 12.34
CA PHE A 135 -2.58 -1.50 13.54
C PHE A 135 -3.43 -2.34 14.50
N SER A 136 -4.67 -1.93 14.77
CA SER A 136 -5.61 -2.69 15.62
C SER A 136 -5.83 -4.11 15.10
N GLN A 137 -6.01 -4.30 13.80
CA GLN A 137 -6.17 -5.63 13.19
C GLN A 137 -4.92 -6.50 13.29
N ILE A 138 -3.73 -5.91 13.11
CA ILE A 138 -2.46 -6.63 13.25
C ILE A 138 -2.30 -7.10 14.69
N VAL A 139 -2.63 -6.24 15.65
CA VAL A 139 -2.58 -6.56 17.09
C VAL A 139 -3.60 -7.64 17.44
N GLU A 140 -4.85 -7.54 17.01
CA GLU A 140 -5.88 -8.55 17.26
C GLU A 140 -5.48 -9.92 16.70
N ARG A 141 -4.98 -9.98 15.47
CA ARG A 141 -4.53 -11.25 14.87
C ARG A 141 -3.31 -11.82 15.59
N ALA A 142 -2.39 -10.98 16.05
CA ALA A 142 -1.24 -11.41 16.81
C ALA A 142 -1.62 -11.95 18.19
N ILE A 143 -2.62 -11.35 18.85
CA ILE A 143 -3.16 -11.82 20.15
C ILE A 143 -3.89 -13.17 19.96
N GLN A 144 -4.75 -13.30 18.97
CA GLN A 144 -5.51 -14.52 18.71
C GLN A 144 -4.63 -15.72 18.30
N GLY A 145 -3.48 -15.48 17.68
CA GLY A 145 -2.55 -16.50 17.22
C GLY A 145 -1.42 -16.87 18.19
N GLY A 146 -1.32 -16.26 19.36
CA GLY A 146 -0.21 -16.49 20.31
C GLY A 146 1.18 -16.17 19.75
N THR A 147 1.27 -15.32 18.75
CA THR A 147 2.44 -15.11 17.88
C THR A 147 3.08 -13.72 18.02
N ILE A 148 2.67 -12.90 19.00
CA ILE A 148 3.22 -11.53 19.15
C ILE A 148 4.75 -11.56 19.25
N ASP A 149 5.30 -12.44 20.08
CA ASP A 149 6.76 -12.53 20.29
C ASP A 149 7.51 -12.96 19.03
N ARG A 150 6.91 -13.87 18.21
CA ARG A 150 7.48 -14.27 16.92
C ARG A 150 7.46 -13.14 15.90
N VAL A 151 6.38 -12.37 15.84
CA VAL A 151 6.25 -11.22 14.96
C VAL A 151 7.25 -10.13 15.38
N ILE A 152 7.33 -9.80 16.67
CA ILE A 152 8.28 -8.83 17.21
C ILE A 152 9.74 -9.23 16.91
N ALA A 153 10.10 -10.50 17.10
CA ALA A 153 11.43 -11.02 16.82
C ALA A 153 11.77 -10.97 15.32
N ALA A 154 10.81 -11.29 14.46
CA ALA A 154 11.00 -11.31 13.00
C ALA A 154 11.18 -9.90 12.40
N ILE A 155 10.52 -8.88 12.97
CA ILE A 155 10.47 -7.52 12.39
C ILE A 155 11.62 -6.60 12.88
N LYS A 156 12.43 -7.05 13.82
CA LYS A 156 13.51 -6.23 14.43
C LYS A 156 13.01 -4.89 14.95
N LEU A 157 11.95 -4.90 15.74
CA LEU A 157 11.40 -3.70 16.37
C LEU A 157 12.37 -3.15 17.42
N THR A 158 12.47 -1.84 17.52
CA THR A 158 13.17 -1.17 18.61
C THR A 158 12.44 -1.42 19.94
N LYS A 159 13.12 -1.32 21.08
CA LYS A 159 12.50 -1.47 22.42
C LYS A 159 11.27 -0.59 22.57
N ARG A 160 11.33 0.66 22.06
CA ARG A 160 10.23 1.60 22.15
C ARG A 160 9.03 1.21 21.30
N GLU A 161 9.25 0.66 20.12
CA GLU A 161 8.21 0.12 19.26
C GLU A 161 7.56 -1.13 19.87
N GLN A 162 8.36 -1.97 20.55
CA GLN A 162 7.85 -3.13 21.30
C GLN A 162 6.94 -2.70 22.45
N GLU A 163 7.36 -1.71 23.26
CA GLU A 163 6.54 -1.14 24.33
C GLU A 163 5.20 -0.60 23.81
N VAL A 164 5.21 0.10 22.69
CA VAL A 164 4.00 0.61 22.04
C VAL A 164 3.08 -0.53 21.63
N ILE A 165 3.61 -1.58 20.96
CA ILE A 165 2.82 -2.75 20.54
C ILE A 165 2.20 -3.46 21.74
N TYR A 166 2.94 -3.73 22.81
CA TYR A 166 2.42 -4.43 23.98
C TYR A 166 1.29 -3.64 24.66
N LEU A 167 1.45 -2.32 24.84
CA LEU A 167 0.42 -1.49 25.46
C LEU A 167 -0.87 -1.40 24.63
N LEU A 168 -0.74 -1.41 23.32
CA LEU A 168 -1.88 -1.45 22.41
C LEU A 168 -2.54 -2.84 22.42
N ALA A 169 -1.76 -3.90 22.50
CA ALA A 169 -2.26 -5.27 22.67
C ALA A 169 -3.02 -5.48 23.99
N GLU A 170 -2.65 -4.73 25.05
CA GLU A 170 -3.41 -4.65 26.29
C GLU A 170 -4.73 -3.84 26.17
N GLY A 171 -5.06 -3.33 24.98
CA GLY A 171 -6.28 -2.55 24.72
C GLY A 171 -6.18 -1.08 25.12
N LYS A 172 -4.99 -0.54 25.39
CA LYS A 172 -4.83 0.89 25.67
C LYS A 172 -5.02 1.72 24.40
N SER A 173 -5.75 2.83 24.53
CA SER A 173 -5.86 3.82 23.46
C SER A 173 -4.52 4.52 23.20
N ILE A 174 -4.36 5.13 22.02
CA ILE A 174 -3.15 5.92 21.67
C ILE A 174 -2.83 6.98 22.73
N THR A 175 -3.86 7.64 23.26
CA THR A 175 -3.72 8.59 24.37
C THR A 175 -3.25 7.89 25.65
N GLY A 176 -3.81 6.71 25.96
CA GLY A 176 -3.38 5.89 27.10
C GLY A 176 -1.92 5.46 27.00
N VAL A 177 -1.48 5.06 25.79
CA VAL A 177 -0.07 4.73 25.50
C VAL A 177 0.82 5.96 25.69
N SER A 178 0.42 7.13 25.17
CA SER A 178 1.19 8.36 25.31
C SER A 178 1.40 8.75 26.76
N THR A 179 0.37 8.63 27.58
CA THR A 179 0.42 8.88 29.04
C THR A 179 1.34 7.86 29.75
N THR A 180 1.18 6.57 29.45
CA THR A 180 1.97 5.50 30.06
C THR A 180 3.45 5.64 29.74
N LEU A 181 3.77 5.95 28.48
CA LEU A 181 5.15 6.07 28.01
C LEU A 181 5.75 7.47 28.21
N LYS A 182 4.98 8.43 28.75
CA LYS A 182 5.37 9.84 28.98
C LYS A 182 5.92 10.50 27.69
N VAL A 183 5.24 10.29 26.57
CA VAL A 183 5.56 10.89 25.26
C VAL A 183 4.32 11.56 24.69
N THR A 184 4.48 12.36 23.64
CA THR A 184 3.33 12.98 22.98
C THR A 184 2.53 11.96 22.18
N VAL A 185 1.24 12.22 21.95
CA VAL A 185 0.40 11.43 21.04
C VAL A 185 1.03 11.37 19.63
N PHE A 186 1.64 12.46 19.17
CA PHE A 186 2.37 12.50 17.90
C PHE A 186 3.52 11.50 17.87
N THR A 187 4.29 11.40 18.97
CA THR A 187 5.41 10.44 19.08
C THR A 187 4.91 8.99 19.02
N VAL A 188 3.80 8.67 19.72
CA VAL A 188 3.18 7.33 19.62
C VAL A 188 2.77 7.01 18.19
N LYS A 189 2.12 7.95 17.53
CA LYS A 189 1.70 7.81 16.13
C LYS A 189 2.88 7.60 15.17
N SER A 190 4.01 8.27 15.43
CA SER A 190 5.26 8.07 14.67
C SER A 190 5.82 6.65 14.88
N HIS A 191 5.81 6.13 16.10
CA HIS A 191 6.21 4.75 16.37
C HIS A 191 5.30 3.74 15.69
N ILE A 192 3.97 3.94 15.73
CA ILE A 192 3.00 3.10 15.01
C ILE A 192 3.31 3.07 13.52
N ARG A 193 3.57 4.22 12.89
CA ARG A 193 3.95 4.28 11.47
C ARG A 193 5.20 3.45 11.19
N ASN A 194 6.26 3.61 11.98
CA ASN A 194 7.50 2.86 11.80
C ASN A 194 7.30 1.34 11.96
N ILE A 195 6.42 0.91 12.88
CA ILE A 195 6.05 -0.49 13.06
C ILE A 195 5.34 -1.03 11.81
N VAL A 196 4.36 -0.28 11.29
CA VAL A 196 3.62 -0.64 10.07
C VAL A 196 4.55 -0.75 8.87
N ASP A 197 5.48 0.17 8.70
CA ASP A 197 6.47 0.14 7.61
C ASP A 197 7.38 -1.09 7.71
N LYS A 198 7.84 -1.43 8.91
CA LYS A 198 8.66 -2.63 9.14
C LYS A 198 7.89 -3.93 8.88
N LEU A 199 6.62 -3.99 9.30
CA LEU A 199 5.72 -5.11 9.02
C LEU A 199 5.50 -5.30 7.53
N ALA A 200 5.24 -4.22 6.80
CA ALA A 200 5.05 -4.26 5.35
C ALA A 200 6.31 -4.76 4.62
N LEU A 201 7.50 -4.33 5.05
CA LEU A 201 8.77 -4.79 4.50
C LEU A 201 9.01 -6.28 4.77
N HIS A 202 8.75 -6.75 5.99
CA HIS A 202 8.91 -8.15 6.39
C HIS A 202 8.00 -9.08 5.56
N THR A 203 6.73 -8.72 5.43
CA THR A 203 5.76 -9.49 4.62
C THR A 203 6.20 -9.60 3.16
N ARG A 204 6.79 -8.55 2.57
CA ARG A 204 7.34 -8.59 1.20
C ARG A 204 8.53 -9.53 1.07
N LEU A 205 9.42 -9.54 2.05
CA LEU A 205 10.59 -10.44 2.08
C LEU A 205 10.16 -11.90 2.23
N GLU A 206 9.16 -12.20 3.05
CA GLU A 206 8.60 -13.55 3.19
C GLU A 206 7.94 -14.04 1.90
N LEU A 207 7.14 -13.18 1.24
CA LEU A 207 6.52 -13.51 -0.05
C LEU A 207 7.57 -13.71 -1.15
N ALA A 208 8.61 -12.89 -1.19
CA ALA A 208 9.70 -13.07 -2.15
C ALA A 208 10.47 -14.38 -1.91
N SER A 209 10.78 -14.72 -0.65
CA SER A 209 11.46 -15.97 -0.30
C SER A 209 10.59 -17.20 -0.61
N PHE A 210 9.27 -17.12 -0.37
CA PHE A 210 8.33 -18.18 -0.71
C PHE A 210 8.17 -18.38 -2.22
N ALA A 211 8.17 -17.29 -3.01
CA ALA A 211 8.14 -17.37 -4.47
C ALA A 211 9.42 -18.00 -5.04
N LEU A 212 10.58 -17.68 -4.47
CA LEU A 212 11.88 -18.26 -4.86
C LEU A 212 11.96 -19.75 -4.51
N THR A 213 11.47 -20.18 -3.34
CA THR A 213 11.45 -21.59 -2.93
C THR A 213 10.49 -22.42 -3.78
N LYS A 214 9.30 -21.90 -4.14
CA LYS A 214 8.38 -22.60 -5.07
C LYS A 214 8.88 -22.62 -6.52
N GLY A 215 9.60 -21.60 -6.96
CA GLY A 215 10.24 -21.56 -8.29
C GLY A 215 11.33 -22.63 -8.44
N SER A 216 12.11 -22.89 -7.39
CA SER A 216 13.15 -23.92 -7.39
C SER A 216 12.59 -25.35 -7.42
N VAL A 217 11.43 -25.60 -6.81
CA VAL A 217 10.81 -26.94 -6.82
C VAL A 217 10.23 -27.30 -8.19
N LYS A 218 9.77 -26.32 -9.00
CA LYS A 218 9.30 -26.59 -10.37
C LYS A 218 10.45 -26.94 -11.34
N ASN A 219 11.65 -26.40 -11.15
CA ASN A 219 12.80 -26.72 -11.99
C ASN A 219 13.43 -28.08 -11.66
N ALA A 220 13.31 -28.56 -10.43
CA ALA A 220 13.80 -29.89 -10.04
C ALA A 220 12.96 -31.05 -10.64
N SER A 221 11.65 -30.81 -10.89
CA SER A 221 10.74 -31.84 -11.41
C SER A 221 10.79 -32.03 -12.93
N ILE A 222 11.53 -31.20 -13.67
CA ILE A 222 11.67 -31.30 -15.14
C ILE A 222 12.94 -32.07 -15.54
N HIS A 223 13.93 -32.16 -14.65
CA HIS A 223 15.20 -32.86 -14.97
C HIS A 223 15.18 -34.36 -14.69
N ASP A 224 14.18 -34.90 -14.00
CA ASP A 224 14.11 -36.33 -13.64
C ASP A 224 13.24 -37.16 -14.62
N ARG A 225 12.83 -36.60 -15.76
CA ARG A 225 12.02 -37.29 -16.80
C ARG A 225 12.72 -37.52 -18.16
N VAL A 226 13.98 -37.19 -18.25
CA VAL A 226 14.78 -37.49 -19.50
C VAL A 226 15.94 -38.36 -19.13
N GLY A 227 15.68 -39.62 -18.82
CA GLY A 227 16.75 -40.57 -18.55
C GLY A 227 16.26 -41.97 -18.21
N ARG A 228 15.38 -42.51 -19.09
CA ARG A 228 15.13 -43.97 -19.21
C ARG A 228 14.34 -44.21 -20.50
N ASP A 229 15.08 -44.43 -21.57
CA ASP A 229 14.78 -45.41 -22.62
C ASP A 229 16.07 -45.69 -23.35
#